data_2370f1014fa9f4ad2bdf16d9958506a8
#
_entry.id   2370f1014fa9f4ad2bdf16d9958506a8
#
_cell.length_a   1.000
_cell.length_b   1.000
_cell.length_c   1.000
_cell.angle_alpha   90.00
_cell.angle_beta   90.00
_cell.angle_gamma   90.00
#
_symmetry.space_group_name_H-M   'P 1'
#
loop_
_entity.id
_entity.type
_entity.pdbx_description
1 polymer ?
#
loop_
_entity_poly.entity_id
_entity_poly.type
_entity_poly.pdbx_seq_one_letter_code
_entity_poly.pdbx_strand_id
1 'polypeptide(L)'
;ECVPNFSKGRDKEKIEKIVECFRGKDNVKLLDYSNDEDHNRLVVTVVGEPAPLRDAVIEAIGVAVKLIDLNKHSGQHPRMGAVDVVPFIPIKNTTADEAIALSKEVAAQVAERYDVPVFLYEKSATAPHRENLAAIRKGEFEGMAEKIKQPEWKPDFGPAERHPTAGTVAIGARMPL
;
A
#
# COMPACT_ATOMS: atom_id res chain seq x y z
N GLU A 1 -2.92 0.79 -13.86
CA GLU A 1 -3.82 0.22 -12.85
C GLU A 1 -3.13 0.16 -11.50
N CYS A 2 -3.87 0.40 -10.45
CA CYS A 2 -3.39 0.24 -9.09
C CYS A 2 -4.43 -0.56 -8.29
N VAL A 3 -3.94 -1.48 -7.45
CA VAL A 3 -4.83 -2.35 -6.65
C VAL A 3 -4.40 -2.31 -5.18
N PRO A 4 -4.57 -1.16 -4.50
CA PRO A 4 -4.18 -1.07 -3.08
C PRO A 4 -5.04 -1.96 -2.19
N ASN A 5 -4.39 -2.57 -1.20
CA ASN A 5 -5.02 -3.40 -0.19
C ASN A 5 -4.95 -2.69 1.16
N PHE A 6 -6.09 -2.56 1.81
CA PHE A 6 -6.22 -1.88 3.10
C PHE A 6 -6.65 -2.88 4.17
N SER A 7 -6.10 -2.73 5.36
CA SER A 7 -6.42 -3.62 6.48
C SER A 7 -7.68 -3.15 7.21
N LYS A 8 -8.81 -3.17 6.50
CA LYS A 8 -10.13 -2.80 7.03
C LYS A 8 -11.23 -3.38 6.17
N GLY A 9 -11.98 -4.33 6.71
CA GLY A 9 -13.04 -5.01 5.96
C GLY A 9 -14.37 -5.11 6.69
N ARG A 10 -14.48 -4.55 7.91
CA ARG A 10 -15.68 -4.68 8.76
C ARG A 10 -16.41 -3.36 9.02
N ASP A 11 -15.72 -2.24 8.89
CA ASP A 11 -16.28 -0.92 9.16
C ASP A 11 -16.59 -0.21 7.84
N LYS A 12 -17.85 -0.28 7.42
CA LYS A 12 -18.29 0.28 6.14
C LYS A 12 -18.09 1.78 6.03
N GLU A 13 -18.22 2.51 7.13
CA GLU A 13 -18.02 3.96 7.12
C GLU A 13 -16.57 4.31 6.79
N LYS A 14 -15.63 3.62 7.41
CA LYS A 14 -14.21 3.83 7.13
C LYS A 14 -13.84 3.39 5.72
N ILE A 15 -14.40 2.27 5.25
CA ILE A 15 -14.21 1.77 3.88
C ILE A 15 -14.67 2.84 2.88
N GLU A 16 -15.85 3.42 3.07
CA GLU A 16 -16.37 4.45 2.17
C GLU A 16 -15.49 5.72 2.17
N LYS A 17 -14.96 6.11 3.31
CA LYS A 17 -14.05 7.26 3.38
C LYS A 17 -12.77 7.02 2.57
N ILE A 18 -12.25 5.81 2.59
CA ILE A 18 -11.07 5.44 1.80
C ILE A 18 -11.41 5.44 0.31
N VAL A 19 -12.49 4.78 -0.06
CA VAL A 19 -12.92 4.62 -1.46
C VAL A 19 -13.30 5.97 -2.08
N GLU A 20 -13.85 6.89 -1.30
CA GLU A 20 -14.25 8.21 -1.77
C GLU A 20 -13.08 8.99 -2.39
N CYS A 21 -11.84 8.72 -1.97
CA CYS A 21 -10.66 9.35 -2.54
C CYS A 21 -10.49 9.08 -4.05
N PHE A 22 -11.14 8.03 -4.56
CA PHE A 22 -11.04 7.63 -5.96
C PHE A 22 -12.25 8.05 -6.80
N ARG A 23 -13.25 8.69 -6.18
CA ARG A 23 -14.48 9.09 -6.88
C ARG A 23 -14.42 10.56 -7.31
N GLY A 24 -15.09 10.85 -8.44
CA GLY A 24 -15.29 12.21 -8.89
C GLY A 24 -14.02 12.96 -9.32
N LYS A 25 -12.96 12.23 -9.68
CA LYS A 25 -11.69 12.82 -10.13
C LYS A 25 -11.49 12.61 -11.62
N ASP A 26 -11.02 13.65 -12.30
CA ASP A 26 -10.73 13.57 -13.73
C ASP A 26 -9.56 12.61 -13.94
N ASN A 27 -9.68 11.78 -14.97
CA ASN A 27 -8.64 10.81 -15.37
C ASN A 27 -8.31 9.76 -14.31
N VAL A 28 -9.22 9.53 -13.37
CA VAL A 28 -9.16 8.42 -12.40
C VAL A 28 -10.51 7.73 -12.41
N LYS A 29 -10.50 6.41 -12.61
CA LYS A 29 -11.73 5.62 -12.62
C LYS A 29 -11.65 4.49 -11.60
N LEU A 30 -12.58 4.51 -10.66
CA LEU A 30 -12.77 3.42 -9.72
C LEU A 30 -13.50 2.29 -10.46
N LEU A 31 -12.84 1.14 -10.63
CA LEU A 31 -13.43 0.00 -11.33
C LEU A 31 -14.23 -0.89 -10.38
N ASP A 32 -13.68 -1.16 -9.20
CA ASP A 32 -14.29 -2.06 -8.25
C ASP A 32 -13.67 -1.89 -6.88
N TYR A 33 -14.39 -2.30 -5.85
CA TYR A 33 -13.81 -2.51 -4.54
C TYR A 33 -14.59 -3.62 -3.83
N SER A 34 -13.88 -4.45 -3.07
CA SER A 34 -14.48 -5.53 -2.32
C SER A 34 -13.87 -5.59 -0.92
N ASN A 35 -14.73 -5.81 0.07
CA ASN A 35 -14.31 -5.99 1.44
C ASN A 35 -14.62 -7.40 1.91
N ASP A 36 -13.73 -7.97 2.70
CA ASP A 36 -13.85 -9.29 3.28
C ASP A 36 -13.83 -9.14 4.81
N GLU A 37 -14.95 -9.45 5.45
CA GLU A 37 -15.09 -9.30 6.90
C GLU A 37 -14.23 -10.29 7.69
N ASP A 38 -14.11 -11.53 7.19
CA ASP A 38 -13.33 -12.57 7.85
C ASP A 38 -11.85 -12.24 7.83
N HIS A 39 -11.35 -11.80 6.68
CA HIS A 39 -9.95 -11.38 6.52
C HIS A 39 -9.70 -9.97 7.06
N ASN A 40 -10.76 -9.18 7.25
CA ASN A 40 -10.72 -7.78 7.64
C ASN A 40 -9.83 -6.98 6.67
N ARG A 41 -10.17 -7.08 5.39
CA ARG A 41 -9.39 -6.51 4.29
C ARG A 41 -10.31 -5.86 3.25
N LEU A 42 -9.82 -4.76 2.68
CA LEU A 42 -10.43 -4.07 1.54
C LEU A 42 -9.44 -4.08 0.37
N VAL A 43 -9.91 -4.47 -0.80
CA VAL A 43 -9.15 -4.40 -2.04
C VAL A 43 -9.87 -3.44 -2.98
N VAL A 44 -9.15 -2.43 -3.47
CA VAL A 44 -9.69 -1.43 -4.39
C VAL A 44 -8.96 -1.53 -5.73
N THR A 45 -9.70 -1.49 -6.82
CA THR A 45 -9.12 -1.52 -8.18
C THR A 45 -9.42 -0.20 -8.88
N VAL A 46 -8.37 0.53 -9.24
CA VAL A 46 -8.49 1.83 -9.91
C VAL A 46 -7.58 1.89 -11.13
N VAL A 47 -8.00 2.64 -12.12
CA VAL A 47 -7.20 2.95 -13.30
C VAL A 47 -7.18 4.46 -13.52
N GLY A 48 -6.16 4.97 -14.16
CA GLY A 48 -6.09 6.39 -14.48
C GLY A 48 -4.76 6.79 -15.11
N GLU A 49 -4.68 8.03 -15.49
CA GLU A 49 -3.43 8.63 -15.94
C GLU A 49 -2.45 8.69 -14.77
N PRO A 50 -1.13 8.56 -15.01
CA PRO A 50 -0.15 8.46 -13.94
C PRO A 50 -0.26 9.53 -12.84
N ALA A 51 -0.27 10.79 -13.18
CA ALA A 51 -0.27 11.87 -12.19
C ALA A 51 -1.57 11.94 -11.36
N PRO A 52 -2.78 11.95 -11.97
CA PRO A 52 -4.01 11.92 -11.18
C PRO A 52 -4.16 10.65 -10.33
N LEU A 53 -3.76 9.50 -10.85
CA LEU A 53 -3.81 8.24 -10.12
C LEU A 53 -2.87 8.27 -8.92
N ARG A 54 -1.65 8.76 -9.10
CA ARG A 54 -0.68 8.96 -8.03
C ARG A 54 -1.29 9.77 -6.88
N ASP A 55 -1.86 10.92 -7.22
CA ASP A 55 -2.40 11.84 -6.21
C ASP A 55 -3.57 11.22 -5.45
N ALA A 56 -4.46 10.50 -6.15
CA ALA A 56 -5.59 9.82 -5.53
C ALA A 56 -5.13 8.70 -4.59
N VAL A 57 -4.14 7.92 -5.01
CA VAL A 57 -3.59 6.82 -4.19
C VAL A 57 -2.93 7.38 -2.92
N ILE A 58 -2.14 8.45 -3.05
CA ILE A 58 -1.49 9.07 -1.89
C ILE A 58 -2.54 9.59 -0.91
N GLU A 59 -3.60 10.22 -1.40
CA GLU A 59 -4.70 10.70 -0.55
C GLU A 59 -5.38 9.53 0.19
N ALA A 60 -5.68 8.45 -0.51
CA ALA A 60 -6.32 7.28 0.09
C ALA A 60 -5.44 6.63 1.16
N ILE A 61 -4.13 6.57 0.94
CA ILE A 61 -3.18 6.08 1.92
C ILE A 61 -3.22 6.95 3.18
N GLY A 62 -3.25 8.27 3.03
CA GLY A 62 -3.34 9.20 4.15
C GLY A 62 -4.61 9.02 4.96
N VAL A 63 -5.74 8.82 4.31
CA VAL A 63 -7.03 8.54 4.98
C VAL A 63 -6.94 7.23 5.76
N ALA A 64 -6.39 6.17 5.16
CA ALA A 64 -6.24 4.88 5.81
C ALA A 64 -5.33 4.97 7.05
N VAL A 65 -4.23 5.69 6.95
CA VAL A 65 -3.29 5.87 8.07
C VAL A 65 -3.99 6.53 9.27
N LYS A 66 -4.89 7.47 9.02
CA LYS A 66 -5.65 8.15 10.09
C LYS A 66 -6.74 7.28 10.69
N LEU A 67 -7.40 6.45 9.88
CA LEU A 67 -8.59 5.71 10.30
C LEU A 67 -8.31 4.31 10.85
N ILE A 68 -7.18 3.70 10.50
CA ILE A 68 -6.88 2.31 10.85
C ILE A 68 -5.80 2.27 11.92
N ASP A 69 -6.11 1.56 13.01
CA ASP A 69 -5.15 1.29 14.09
C ASP A 69 -4.91 -0.22 14.15
N LEU A 70 -3.75 -0.66 13.72
CA LEU A 70 -3.43 -2.08 13.68
C LEU A 70 -3.28 -2.73 15.07
N ASN A 71 -3.12 -1.93 16.11
CA ASN A 71 -3.12 -2.45 17.49
C ASN A 71 -4.50 -3.00 17.89
N LYS A 72 -5.55 -2.54 17.21
CA LYS A 72 -6.94 -2.96 17.43
C LYS A 72 -7.46 -3.88 16.34
N HIS A 73 -6.60 -4.23 15.37
CA HIS A 73 -7.01 -5.00 14.20
C HIS A 73 -6.82 -6.50 14.42
N SER A 74 -7.81 -7.29 14.02
CA SER A 74 -7.73 -8.74 13.96
C SER A 74 -8.44 -9.23 12.69
N GLY A 75 -7.94 -10.29 12.09
CA GLY A 75 -8.49 -10.88 10.90
C GLY A 75 -7.61 -12.02 10.43
N GLN A 76 -8.11 -12.82 9.50
CA GLN A 76 -7.37 -13.99 9.01
C GLN A 76 -6.32 -13.65 7.95
N HIS A 77 -6.40 -12.48 7.34
CA HIS A 77 -5.39 -12.05 6.37
C HIS A 77 -4.16 -11.53 7.09
N PRO A 78 -2.96 -12.04 6.76
CA PRO A 78 -1.73 -11.49 7.31
C PRO A 78 -1.56 -10.04 6.84
N ARG A 79 -1.15 -9.16 7.75
CA ARG A 79 -0.98 -7.74 7.45
C ARG A 79 0.22 -7.16 8.21
N MET A 80 0.87 -6.20 7.58
CA MET A 80 1.96 -5.45 8.19
C MET A 80 1.68 -3.94 8.21
N GLY A 81 0.64 -3.51 7.53
CA GLY A 81 0.30 -2.09 7.43
C GLY A 81 -1.19 -1.82 7.31
N ALA A 82 -1.61 -0.63 7.73
CA ALA A 82 -2.96 -0.12 7.51
C ALA A 82 -3.26 -0.11 6.00
N VAL A 83 -2.29 0.33 5.20
CA VAL A 83 -2.22 0.04 3.79
C VAL A 83 -1.13 -1.00 3.66
N ASP A 84 -1.52 -2.21 3.37
CA ASP A 84 -0.58 -3.33 3.41
C ASP A 84 0.29 -3.39 2.16
N VAL A 85 -0.33 -3.29 0.99
CA VAL A 85 0.37 -3.36 -0.30
C VAL A 85 -0.28 -2.44 -1.32
N VAL A 86 0.55 -1.82 -2.16
CA VAL A 86 0.10 -0.91 -3.22
C VAL A 86 0.82 -1.29 -4.52
N PRO A 87 0.25 -2.22 -5.29
CA PRO A 87 0.84 -2.60 -6.58
C PRO A 87 0.38 -1.66 -7.70
N PHE A 88 1.34 -1.24 -8.53
CA PHE A 88 1.08 -0.53 -9.77
C PHE A 88 1.30 -1.49 -10.94
N ILE A 89 0.34 -1.58 -11.83
CA ILE A 89 0.34 -2.54 -12.92
C ILE A 89 0.29 -1.78 -14.23
N PRO A 90 1.33 -1.91 -15.11
CA PRO A 90 1.29 -1.25 -16.40
C PRO A 90 0.20 -1.88 -17.25
N ILE A 91 -0.63 -1.03 -17.84
CA ILE A 91 -1.65 -1.44 -18.79
C ILE A 91 -1.47 -0.62 -20.08
N LYS A 92 -2.48 -0.49 -20.87
CA LYS A 92 -2.44 0.17 -22.18
C LYS A 92 -1.54 1.41 -22.21
N ASN A 93 -0.58 1.45 -23.15
CA ASN A 93 0.33 2.58 -23.40
C ASN A 93 1.29 2.89 -22.23
N THR A 94 1.52 1.95 -21.31
CA THR A 94 2.40 2.14 -20.17
C THR A 94 3.43 1.02 -20.12
N THR A 95 4.70 1.37 -19.86
CA THR A 95 5.79 0.41 -19.75
C THR A 95 5.99 0.01 -18.27
N ALA A 96 6.69 -1.11 -18.07
CA ALA A 96 7.10 -1.54 -16.73
C ALA A 96 7.96 -0.48 -16.05
N ASP A 97 8.87 0.16 -16.78
CA ASP A 97 9.74 1.20 -16.23
C ASP A 97 8.95 2.42 -15.74
N GLU A 98 7.89 2.80 -16.45
CA GLU A 98 7.02 3.90 -16.03
C GLU A 98 6.27 3.52 -14.73
N ALA A 99 5.80 2.28 -14.62
CA ALA A 99 5.13 1.81 -13.41
C ALA A 99 6.09 1.76 -12.22
N ILE A 100 7.33 1.33 -12.45
CA ILE A 100 8.38 1.32 -11.43
C ILE A 100 8.66 2.75 -10.95
N ALA A 101 8.84 3.69 -11.86
CA ALA A 101 9.10 5.09 -11.53
C ALA A 101 7.94 5.68 -10.71
N LEU A 102 6.70 5.40 -11.11
CA LEU A 102 5.51 5.87 -10.40
C LEU A 102 5.44 5.29 -8.98
N SER A 103 5.73 4.01 -8.82
CA SER A 103 5.73 3.37 -7.51
C SER A 103 6.75 4.00 -6.56
N LYS A 104 7.93 4.34 -7.06
CA LYS A 104 8.98 5.00 -6.27
C LYS A 104 8.58 6.40 -5.86
N GLU A 105 7.92 7.13 -6.74
CA GLU A 105 7.42 8.49 -6.48
C GLU A 105 6.36 8.47 -5.38
N VAL A 106 5.42 7.53 -5.46
CA VAL A 106 4.38 7.35 -4.42
C VAL A 106 5.03 6.96 -3.09
N ALA A 107 5.98 6.03 -3.12
CA ALA A 107 6.69 5.56 -1.92
C ALA A 107 7.38 6.72 -1.18
N ALA A 108 8.10 7.56 -1.91
CA ALA A 108 8.80 8.71 -1.33
C ALA A 108 7.81 9.69 -0.67
N GLN A 109 6.70 9.99 -1.33
CA GLN A 109 5.71 10.92 -0.80
C GLN A 109 4.94 10.37 0.39
N VAL A 110 4.62 9.08 0.39
CA VAL A 110 3.95 8.43 1.52
C VAL A 110 4.82 8.48 2.77
N ALA A 111 6.10 8.14 2.62
CA ALA A 111 7.04 8.19 3.74
C ALA A 111 7.19 9.61 4.28
N GLU A 112 7.31 10.60 3.39
CA GLU A 112 7.49 12.00 3.77
C GLU A 112 6.25 12.58 4.47
N ARG A 113 5.06 12.31 3.91
CA ARG A 113 3.81 12.91 4.41
C ARG A 113 3.24 12.23 5.64
N TYR A 114 3.41 10.92 5.76
CA TYR A 114 2.69 10.13 6.76
C TYR A 114 3.60 9.41 7.75
N ASP A 115 4.92 9.52 7.59
CA ASP A 115 5.92 8.85 8.44
C ASP A 115 5.74 7.32 8.49
N VAL A 116 5.25 6.74 7.39
CA VAL A 116 5.09 5.30 7.26
C VAL A 116 6.27 4.76 6.47
N PRO A 117 7.05 3.82 7.02
CA PRO A 117 8.15 3.19 6.29
C PRO A 117 7.64 2.42 5.07
N VAL A 118 8.35 2.52 3.97
CA VAL A 118 7.98 1.88 2.70
C VAL A 118 9.06 0.92 2.25
N PHE A 119 8.64 -0.28 1.89
CA PHE A 119 9.48 -1.27 1.22
C PHE A 119 9.06 -1.35 -0.25
N LEU A 120 10.00 -1.21 -1.16
CA LEU A 120 9.75 -1.42 -2.58
C LEU A 120 9.82 -2.92 -2.85
N TYR A 121 8.83 -3.44 -3.58
CA TYR A 121 8.71 -4.88 -3.84
C TYR A 121 8.52 -5.21 -5.32
N GLU A 122 8.50 -6.47 -5.67
CA GLU A 122 8.34 -6.98 -7.04
C GLU A 122 9.32 -6.33 -8.01
N LYS A 123 8.85 -5.73 -9.10
CA LYS A 123 9.72 -5.10 -10.10
C LYS A 123 10.42 -3.84 -9.59
N SER A 124 9.93 -3.25 -8.50
CA SER A 124 10.55 -2.06 -7.89
C SER A 124 11.56 -2.42 -6.81
N ALA A 125 11.69 -3.68 -6.44
CA ALA A 125 12.55 -4.13 -5.34
C ALA A 125 14.01 -3.69 -5.54
N THR A 126 14.63 -3.23 -4.46
CA THR A 126 16.03 -2.81 -4.45
C THR A 126 16.99 -3.94 -4.07
N ALA A 127 16.43 -5.09 -3.66
CA ALA A 127 17.23 -6.26 -3.31
C ALA A 127 16.40 -7.54 -3.57
N PRO A 128 17.06 -8.70 -3.86
CA PRO A 128 16.35 -9.94 -4.17
C PRO A 128 15.38 -10.41 -3.09
N HIS A 129 15.72 -10.25 -1.82
CA HIS A 129 14.87 -10.69 -0.70
C HIS A 129 13.61 -9.83 -0.53
N ARG A 130 13.50 -8.72 -1.26
CA ARG A 130 12.35 -7.80 -1.23
C ARG A 130 11.41 -7.94 -2.42
N GLU A 131 11.71 -8.83 -3.35
CA GLU A 131 10.83 -9.08 -4.49
C GLU A 131 9.53 -9.76 -4.07
N ASN A 132 9.61 -10.66 -3.10
CA ASN A 132 8.46 -11.41 -2.61
C ASN A 132 7.78 -10.71 -1.45
N LEU A 133 6.53 -10.32 -1.65
CA LEU A 133 5.71 -9.66 -0.63
C LEU A 133 5.61 -10.48 0.66
N ALA A 134 5.47 -11.81 0.55
CA ALA A 134 5.36 -12.67 1.73
C ALA A 134 6.59 -12.60 2.62
N ALA A 135 7.79 -12.47 2.04
CA ALA A 135 9.02 -12.32 2.80
C ALA A 135 9.07 -10.99 3.57
N ILE A 136 8.62 -9.90 2.94
CA ILE A 136 8.54 -8.59 3.59
C ILE A 136 7.51 -8.63 4.72
N ARG A 137 6.34 -9.21 4.46
CA ARG A 137 5.21 -9.25 5.40
C ARG A 137 5.43 -10.21 6.57
N LYS A 138 6.33 -11.18 6.44
CA LYS A 138 6.56 -12.21 7.47
C LYS A 138 6.82 -11.60 8.84
N GLY A 139 6.09 -12.06 9.84
CA GLY A 139 6.09 -11.50 11.18
C GLY A 139 4.96 -10.50 11.40
N GLU A 140 4.37 -10.00 10.33
CA GLU A 140 3.25 -9.07 10.32
C GLU A 140 3.56 -7.76 11.06
N PHE A 141 2.53 -7.01 11.42
CA PHE A 141 2.67 -5.74 12.12
C PHE A 141 3.44 -5.90 13.43
N GLU A 142 3.13 -6.93 14.20
CA GLU A 142 3.74 -7.18 15.50
C GLU A 142 5.25 -7.45 15.37
N GLY A 143 5.64 -8.30 14.43
CA GLY A 143 7.05 -8.64 14.21
C GLY A 143 7.85 -7.52 13.57
N MET A 144 7.19 -6.59 12.88
CA MET A 144 7.89 -5.51 12.17
C MET A 144 8.64 -4.56 13.13
N ALA A 145 8.18 -4.43 14.36
CA ALA A 145 8.83 -3.57 15.34
C ALA A 145 10.33 -3.90 15.51
N GLU A 146 10.67 -5.20 15.54
CA GLU A 146 12.06 -5.64 15.65
C GLU A 146 12.71 -5.84 14.29
N LYS A 147 11.96 -6.38 13.31
CA LYS A 147 12.47 -6.67 11.97
C LYS A 147 13.04 -5.44 11.28
N ILE A 148 12.34 -4.31 11.37
CA ILE A 148 12.72 -3.07 10.68
C ILE A 148 14.05 -2.49 11.18
N LYS A 149 14.48 -2.90 12.36
CA LYS A 149 15.75 -2.46 12.96
C LYS A 149 16.95 -3.23 12.41
N GLN A 150 16.71 -4.35 11.72
CA GLN A 150 17.77 -5.17 11.13
C GLN A 150 18.28 -4.51 9.85
N PRO A 151 19.60 -4.52 9.58
CA PRO A 151 20.15 -3.89 8.37
C PRO A 151 19.54 -4.39 7.07
N GLU A 152 19.22 -5.69 6.98
CA GLU A 152 18.62 -6.31 5.79
C GLU A 152 17.17 -5.88 5.54
N TRP A 153 16.50 -5.33 6.57
CA TRP A 153 15.11 -4.86 6.50
C TRP A 153 14.98 -3.36 6.73
N LYS A 154 16.04 -2.62 6.53
CA LYS A 154 15.96 -1.15 6.53
C LYS A 154 14.99 -0.72 5.42
N PRO A 155 14.00 0.15 5.70
CA PRO A 155 13.05 0.57 4.68
C PRO A 155 13.72 1.34 3.55
N ASP A 156 13.15 1.26 2.35
CA ASP A 156 13.63 2.02 1.20
C ASP A 156 13.35 3.51 1.36
N PHE A 157 12.24 3.85 2.00
CA PHE A 157 11.86 5.23 2.33
C PHE A 157 11.29 5.26 3.74
N GLY A 158 11.50 6.39 4.43
CA GLY A 158 10.93 6.62 5.74
C GLY A 158 11.85 6.19 6.89
N PRO A 159 11.38 6.35 8.13
CA PRO A 159 12.16 6.03 9.31
C PRO A 159 12.33 4.52 9.50
N ALA A 160 13.46 4.11 10.09
CA ALA A 160 13.70 2.70 10.42
C ALA A 160 12.96 2.32 11.71
N GLU A 161 11.67 2.67 11.76
CA GLU A 161 10.79 2.46 12.89
C GLU A 161 9.37 2.29 12.38
N ARG A 162 8.71 1.23 12.82
CA ARG A 162 7.32 0.96 12.47
C ARG A 162 6.41 2.12 12.92
N HIS A 163 5.51 2.58 12.04
CA HIS A 163 4.50 3.57 12.45
C HIS A 163 3.64 2.96 13.57
N PRO A 164 3.38 3.70 14.66
CA PRO A 164 2.69 3.14 15.84
C PRO A 164 1.34 2.48 15.57
N THR A 165 0.57 2.97 14.61
CA THR A 165 -0.77 2.44 14.30
C THR A 165 -0.89 1.91 12.87
N ALA A 166 -0.15 2.48 11.93
CA ALA A 166 -0.24 2.13 10.51
C ALA A 166 0.83 1.12 10.04
N GLY A 167 1.85 0.85 10.85
CA GLY A 167 2.88 -0.14 10.53
C GLY A 167 3.78 0.25 9.38
N THR A 168 3.85 -0.59 8.36
CA THR A 168 4.67 -0.41 7.16
C THR A 168 3.85 -0.76 5.93
N VAL A 169 4.32 -0.34 4.76
CA VAL A 169 3.64 -0.62 3.50
C VAL A 169 4.63 -1.11 2.44
N ALA A 170 4.20 -2.03 1.59
CA ALA A 170 4.95 -2.44 0.41
C ALA A 170 4.34 -1.75 -0.82
N ILE A 171 5.15 -1.07 -1.58
CA ILE A 171 4.74 -0.37 -2.81
C ILE A 171 5.65 -0.83 -3.95
N GLY A 172 5.08 -1.15 -5.09
CA GLY A 172 5.91 -1.55 -6.21
C GLY A 172 5.11 -1.80 -7.48
N ALA A 173 5.84 -1.96 -8.58
CA ALA A 173 5.26 -2.35 -9.86
C ALA A 173 5.25 -3.87 -9.98
N ARG A 174 4.16 -4.43 -10.47
CA ARG A 174 4.08 -5.84 -10.86
C ARG A 174 3.42 -5.98 -12.22
N MET A 175 3.72 -7.08 -12.88
CA MET A 175 3.13 -7.34 -14.19
C MET A 175 1.70 -7.87 -14.04
N PRO A 176 0.86 -7.68 -15.07
CA PRO A 176 -0.48 -8.28 -15.08
C PRO A 176 -0.42 -9.79 -14.95
N LEU A 177 -1.40 -10.34 -14.26
CA LEU A 177 -1.54 -11.80 -14.11
C LEU A 177 -2.14 -12.43 -15.35
#